data_59cc4e196cc8e10eb769f6230e0aac7b
#
_entry.id   59cc4e196cc8e10eb769f6230e0aac7b
#
_cell.length_a   1.000
_cell.length_b   1.000
_cell.length_c   1.000
_cell.angle_alpha   90.00
_cell.angle_beta   90.00
_cell.angle_gamma   90.00
#
_symmetry.space_group_name_H-M   'P 1'
#
loop_
_entity.id
_entity.type
_entity.pdbx_description
1 polymer ?
#
loop_
_entity_poly.entity_id
_entity_poly.type
_entity_poly.pdbx_seq_one_letter_code
_entity_poly.pdbx_strand_id
1 'polypeptide(L)' 'LTHSEVDELADTIVSLREKFKLTILLVEHHMSMVMKISDQVVAMEFGRKIAEGTPSQIQSDENVVRAYLGGDI' A
#
# COMPACT_ATOMS: atom_id res chain seq x y z
N LEU A 1 -0.32 5.91 -14.72
CA LEU A 1 -1.67 5.34 -14.63
C LEU A 1 -2.66 6.39 -14.14
N THR A 2 -3.86 6.36 -14.67
CA THR A 2 -4.96 7.18 -14.16
C THR A 2 -5.52 6.52 -12.89
N HIS A 3 -6.30 7.27 -12.12
CA HIS A 3 -6.99 6.73 -10.94
C HIS A 3 -7.88 5.54 -11.31
N SER A 4 -8.54 5.64 -12.46
CA SER A 4 -9.41 4.57 -12.97
C SER A 4 -8.62 3.29 -13.24
N GLU A 5 -7.46 3.43 -13.86
CA GLU A 5 -6.58 2.30 -14.15
C GLU A 5 -6.01 1.66 -12.89
N VAL A 6 -5.66 2.48 -11.91
CA VAL A 6 -5.18 2.00 -10.61
C VAL A 6 -6.27 1.20 -9.90
N ASP A 7 -7.51 1.69 -9.93
CA ASP A 7 -8.63 0.98 -9.33
C ASP A 7 -8.91 -0.35 -10.03
N GLU A 8 -8.84 -0.38 -11.35
CA GLU A 8 -9.01 -1.62 -12.12
C GLU A 8 -7.92 -2.62 -11.79
N LEU A 9 -6.68 -2.15 -11.67
CA LEU A 9 -5.56 -3.02 -11.30
C LEU A 9 -5.75 -3.59 -9.90
N ALA A 10 -6.18 -2.76 -8.95
CA ALA A 10 -6.46 -3.21 -7.59
C ALA A 10 -7.53 -4.29 -7.57
N ASP A 11 -8.61 -4.10 -8.31
CA ASP A 11 -9.70 -5.07 -8.40
C ASP A 11 -9.21 -6.39 -9.02
N THR A 12 -8.36 -6.32 -10.03
CA THR A 12 -7.78 -7.49 -10.66
C THR A 12 -6.90 -8.27 -9.68
N ILE A 13 -6.07 -7.57 -8.93
CA ILE A 13 -5.19 -8.20 -7.93
C ILE A 13 -6.03 -8.92 -6.86
N VAL A 14 -7.05 -8.27 -6.35
CA VAL A 14 -7.94 -8.87 -5.35
C VAL A 14 -8.64 -10.09 -5.92
N SER A 15 -9.14 -10.01 -7.15
CA SER A 15 -9.82 -11.13 -7.81
C SER A 15 -8.90 -12.34 -7.95
N LEU A 16 -7.67 -12.13 -8.36
CA LEU A 16 -6.70 -13.21 -8.52
C LEU A 16 -6.36 -13.84 -7.18
N ARG A 17 -6.16 -13.01 -6.16
CA ARG A 17 -5.87 -13.50 -4.81
C ARG A 17 -6.99 -14.40 -4.30
N GLU A 18 -8.23 -13.97 -4.46
CA GLU A 18 -9.40 -14.72 -4.01
C GLU A 18 -9.58 -16.01 -4.80
N LYS A 19 -9.50 -15.90 -6.12
CA LYS A 19 -9.75 -17.01 -7.03
C LYS A 19 -8.74 -18.15 -6.87
N PHE A 20 -7.47 -17.79 -6.74
CA PHE A 20 -6.39 -18.78 -6.68
C PHE A 20 -5.82 -18.97 -5.28
N LYS A 21 -6.37 -18.30 -4.29
CA LYS A 21 -5.92 -18.36 -2.89
C LYS A 21 -4.45 -18.04 -2.74
N LEU A 22 -4.05 -16.92 -3.34
CA LEU A 22 -2.66 -16.51 -3.39
C LEU A 22 -2.28 -15.64 -2.21
N THR A 23 -0.99 -15.69 -1.86
CA THR A 23 -0.34 -14.65 -1.09
C THR A 23 0.43 -13.79 -2.08
N ILE A 24 0.18 -12.50 -2.09
CA ILE A 24 0.76 -11.59 -3.08
C ILE A 24 1.65 -10.57 -2.37
N LEU A 25 2.87 -10.42 -2.86
CA LEU A 25 3.75 -9.34 -2.45
C LEU A 25 3.64 -8.24 -3.50
N LEU A 26 3.22 -7.06 -3.06
CA LEU A 26 3.04 -5.92 -3.93
C LEU A 26 4.06 -4.84 -3.55
N VAL A 27 4.84 -4.39 -4.52
CA VAL A 27 5.75 -3.26 -4.33
C VAL A 27 5.18 -2.09 -5.11
N GLU A 28 4.75 -1.05 -4.41
CA GLU A 28 3.98 0.02 -5.03
C GLU A 28 4.10 1.31 -4.22
N HIS A 29 3.85 2.42 -4.87
CA HIS A 29 3.86 3.74 -4.22
C HIS A 29 2.52 4.47 -4.35
N HIS A 30 1.53 3.88 -4.97
CA HIS A 30 0.17 4.41 -4.98
C HIS A 30 -0.50 4.06 -3.66
N MET A 31 -0.44 4.99 -2.72
CA MET A 31 -0.89 4.74 -1.35
C MET A 31 -2.35 4.32 -1.27
N SER A 32 -3.22 4.93 -2.09
CA SER A 32 -4.64 4.57 -2.08
C SER A 32 -4.86 3.10 -2.41
N MET A 33 -4.13 2.58 -3.40
CA MET A 33 -4.23 1.17 -3.77
C MET A 33 -3.68 0.28 -2.67
N VAL A 34 -2.49 0.61 -2.16
CA VAL A 34 -1.85 -0.17 -1.09
C VAL A 34 -2.77 -0.27 0.13
N MET A 35 -3.35 0.86 0.55
CA MET A 35 -4.23 0.90 1.71
C MET A 35 -5.52 0.10 1.49
N LYS A 36 -6.02 0.10 0.26
CA LYS A 36 -7.28 -0.55 -0.09
C LYS A 36 -7.21 -2.06 -0.10
N ILE A 37 -6.10 -2.63 -0.59
CA ILE A 37 -6.04 -4.07 -0.89
C ILE A 37 -5.06 -4.87 -0.05
N SER A 38 -4.24 -4.20 0.77
CA SER A 38 -3.22 -4.89 1.55
C SER A 38 -3.72 -5.30 2.92
N ASP A 39 -3.25 -6.43 3.42
CA ASP A 39 -3.51 -6.87 4.79
C ASP A 39 -2.40 -6.41 5.71
N GLN A 40 -1.18 -6.42 5.20
CA GLN A 40 0.03 -6.05 5.93
C GLN A 40 0.86 -5.14 5.04
N VAL A 41 1.34 -4.04 5.60
CA VAL A 41 2.14 -3.06 4.86
C VAL A 41 3.49 -2.87 5.55
N VAL A 42 4.53 -2.84 4.76
CA VAL A 42 5.87 -2.47 5.21
C VAL A 42 6.25 -1.20 4.48
N ALA A 43 6.51 -0.14 5.21
CA ALA A 43 6.95 1.13 4.63
C ALA A 43 8.46 1.23 4.70
N MET A 44 9.05 1.67 3.60
CA MET A 44 10.51 1.79 3.49
C MET A 44 10.90 3.18 3.01
N GLU A 45 12.05 3.63 3.48
CA GLU A 45 12.64 4.90 3.06
C GLU A 45 14.16 4.71 3.01
N PHE A 46 14.76 5.04 1.87
CA PHE A 46 16.20 4.92 1.67
C PHE A 46 16.73 3.51 2.01
N GLY A 47 15.97 2.48 1.61
CA GLY A 47 16.36 1.09 1.82
C GLY A 47 16.18 0.59 3.25
N ARG A 48 15.54 1.37 4.12
CA ARG A 48 15.32 1.00 5.52
C ARG A 48 13.84 0.89 5.81
N LYS A 49 13.47 -0.09 6.62
CA LYS A 49 12.10 -0.20 7.09
C LYS A 49 11.84 0.90 8.13
N ILE A 50 10.80 1.69 7.91
CA ILE A 50 10.43 2.76 8.85
C ILE A 50 9.13 2.46 9.60
N ALA A 51 8.32 1.54 9.10
CA ALA A 51 7.09 1.15 9.76
C ALA A 51 6.58 -0.16 9.19
N GLU A 52 5.77 -0.86 9.99
CA GLU A 52 5.13 -2.10 9.56
C GLU A 52 3.83 -2.27 10.33
N GLY A 53 2.78 -2.72 9.66
CA GLY A 53 1.50 -2.95 10.31
C GLY A 53 0.35 -3.04 9.31
N THR A 54 -0.85 -2.98 9.84
CA THR A 54 -2.05 -2.93 9.00
C THR A 54 -2.12 -1.59 8.26
N PRO A 55 -2.90 -1.51 7.18
CA PRO A 55 -3.07 -0.23 6.49
C PRO A 55 -3.48 0.92 7.42
N SER A 56 -4.36 0.65 8.37
CA SER A 56 -4.80 1.66 9.34
C SER A 56 -3.65 2.17 10.20
N GLN A 57 -2.82 1.26 10.69
CA GLN A 57 -1.66 1.61 11.50
C GLN A 57 -0.65 2.42 10.70
N ILE A 58 -0.42 2.02 9.45
CA ILE A 58 0.52 2.69 8.57
C ILE A 58 0.07 4.11 8.24
N GLN A 59 -1.23 4.30 7.99
CA GLN A 59 -1.78 5.62 7.67
C GLN A 59 -1.58 6.63 8.79
N SER A 60 -1.56 6.18 10.03
CA SER A 60 -1.40 7.07 11.18
C SER A 60 0.03 7.12 11.73
N ASP A 61 0.95 6.38 11.14
CA ASP A 61 2.34 6.38 11.58
C ASP A 61 3.03 7.69 11.19
N GLU A 62 3.65 8.35 12.15
CA GLU A 62 4.30 9.65 11.93
C GLU A 62 5.40 9.60 10.87
N ASN A 63 6.17 8.53 10.86
CA ASN A 63 7.26 8.38 9.90
C ASN A 63 6.73 8.21 8.47
N VAL A 64 5.62 7.49 8.33
CA VAL A 64 4.98 7.28 7.05
C VAL A 64 4.34 8.56 6.54
N VAL A 65 3.65 9.28 7.41
CA VAL A 65 3.04 10.57 7.05
C VAL A 65 4.11 11.53 6.54
N ARG A 66 5.23 11.62 7.25
CA ARG A 66 6.34 12.47 6.85
C ARG A 66 6.94 12.04 5.50
N ALA A 67 7.14 10.75 5.30
CA ALA A 67 7.85 10.23 4.12
C ALA A 67 6.99 10.15 2.87
N TYR A 68 5.71 9.85 3.02
CA TYR A 68 4.85 9.49 1.87
C TYR A 68 3.60 10.34 1.72
N LEU A 69 3.03 10.82 2.81
CA LEU A 69 1.70 11.42 2.80
C LEU A 69 1.73 12.94 2.87
N GLY A 70 2.84 13.53 2.48
CA GLY A 70 2.92 14.97 2.38
C GLY A 70 3.06 15.69 3.70
N GLY A 71 3.78 15.08 4.63
CA GLY A 71 4.05 15.71 5.91
C GLY A 71 4.82 17.00 5.84
N ASP A 72 5.20 17.39 4.66
CA ASP A 72 5.94 18.62 4.38
C ASP A 72 5.04 19.86 4.31
N ILE A 73 3.78 19.68 4.32
CA ILE A 73 2.84 20.78 4.26
C ILE A 73 2.59 21.44 5.60
#